data_4c7d254efd5cb000cb716873e4f8c8f8
#
_entry.id   4c7d254efd5cb000cb716873e4f8c8f8
#
_cell.length_a   1.000
_cell.length_b   1.000
_cell.length_c   1.000
_cell.angle_alpha   90.00
_cell.angle_beta   90.00
_cell.angle_gamma   90.00
#
_symmetry.space_group_name_H-M   'P 1'
#
loop_
_entity.id
_entity.type
_entity.pdbx_description
1 polymer ?
#
loop_
_entity_poly.entity_id
_entity_poly.type
_entity_poly.pdbx_seq_one_letter_code
_entity_poly.pdbx_strand_id
1 'polypeptide(L)'
;IDLAENAKIGLEARYVNLKLTNDATDRIASGINKSVNADYDVDPVFGGIPVNGGSNLVGNDFERKNDMFRLAVDGKFSIVNARLAYTKTGKDGGLTALDQDAKNTSLGWAITSNGVANADYIQAALGADILDNLNFTLHYGQLKSKEDANATKIRILTEDIKAKEVYGQLTYKMSKNLSTYLRYGTYEAKEVSSGNKEMDQTRGRLQVAYTF
;
A
#
# COMPACT_ATOMS: atom_id res chain seq x y z
N ILE A 1 -10.78 19.68 12.80
CA ILE A 1 -11.13 20.36 14.05
C ILE A 1 -9.94 21.22 14.45
N ASP A 2 -10.15 22.54 14.56
CA ASP A 2 -9.16 23.47 15.06
C ASP A 2 -9.28 23.52 16.57
N LEU A 3 -8.23 23.13 17.28
CA LEU A 3 -8.21 23.10 18.74
C LEU A 3 -7.65 24.41 19.32
N ALA A 4 -6.73 25.05 18.61
CA ALA A 4 -6.11 26.34 18.94
C ALA A 4 -5.49 26.92 17.68
N GLU A 5 -4.96 28.15 17.73
CA GLU A 5 -4.35 28.84 16.59
C GLU A 5 -3.28 28.00 15.87
N ASN A 6 -2.53 27.16 16.63
CA ASN A 6 -1.46 26.33 16.08
C ASN A 6 -1.69 24.81 16.30
N ALA A 7 -2.94 24.38 16.56
CA ALA A 7 -3.27 23.00 16.84
C ALA A 7 -4.50 22.54 16.06
N LYS A 8 -4.34 21.53 15.21
CA LYS A 8 -5.39 20.95 14.37
C LYS A 8 -5.42 19.45 14.49
N ILE A 9 -6.62 18.86 14.51
CA ILE A 9 -6.83 17.41 14.43
C ILE A 9 -7.73 17.14 13.23
N GLY A 10 -7.32 16.17 12.40
CA GLY A 10 -8.12 15.59 11.33
C GLY A 10 -8.52 14.17 11.69
N LEU A 11 -9.73 13.78 11.36
CA LEU A 11 -10.23 12.42 11.47
C LEU A 11 -10.70 11.94 10.11
N GLU A 12 -10.32 10.72 9.73
CA GLU A 12 -10.76 10.06 8.51
C GLU A 12 -11.39 8.70 8.89
N ALA A 13 -12.59 8.44 8.36
CA ALA A 13 -13.18 7.13 8.34
C ALA A 13 -13.60 6.82 6.91
N ARG A 14 -13.20 5.64 6.39
CA ARG A 14 -13.51 5.23 5.02
C ARG A 14 -13.92 3.78 5.01
N TYR A 15 -15.00 3.51 4.29
CA TYR A 15 -15.41 2.16 3.91
C TYR A 15 -15.51 2.08 2.40
N VAL A 16 -14.96 1.05 1.81
CA VAL A 16 -15.03 0.78 0.37
C VAL A 16 -15.51 -0.64 0.17
N ASN A 17 -16.46 -0.82 -0.72
CA ASN A 17 -16.91 -2.13 -1.18
C ASN A 17 -16.87 -2.15 -2.71
N LEU A 18 -16.24 -3.17 -3.27
CA LEU A 18 -16.16 -3.40 -4.70
C LEU A 18 -16.64 -4.81 -5.01
N LYS A 19 -17.68 -4.92 -5.83
CA LYS A 19 -18.13 -6.19 -6.35
C LYS A 19 -17.76 -6.32 -7.82
N LEU A 20 -16.90 -7.28 -8.14
CA LEU A 20 -16.54 -7.58 -9.52
C LEU A 20 -17.66 -8.34 -10.22
N THR A 21 -17.86 -8.07 -11.50
CA THR A 21 -18.73 -8.86 -12.39
C THR A 21 -18.01 -10.12 -12.86
N ASN A 22 -18.76 -11.10 -13.39
CA ASN A 22 -18.15 -12.29 -13.98
C ASN A 22 -17.18 -11.92 -15.11
N ASP A 23 -17.59 -11.01 -16.01
CA ASP A 23 -16.75 -10.54 -17.12
C ASP A 23 -15.45 -9.89 -16.61
N ALA A 24 -15.49 -9.15 -15.50
CA ALA A 24 -14.31 -8.54 -14.93
C ALA A 24 -13.34 -9.60 -14.39
N THR A 25 -13.84 -10.62 -13.67
CA THR A 25 -13.00 -11.71 -13.16
C THR A 25 -12.44 -12.58 -14.28
N ASP A 26 -13.21 -12.84 -15.34
CA ASP A 26 -12.72 -13.58 -16.53
C ASP A 26 -11.59 -12.82 -17.26
N ARG A 27 -11.71 -11.48 -17.37
CA ARG A 27 -10.66 -10.63 -17.95
C ARG A 27 -9.39 -10.63 -17.10
N ILE A 28 -9.53 -10.58 -15.77
CA ILE A 28 -8.39 -10.67 -14.84
C ILE A 28 -7.70 -12.02 -14.99
N ALA A 29 -8.46 -13.12 -14.96
CA ALA A 29 -7.95 -14.47 -15.16
C ALA A 29 -7.19 -14.59 -16.51
N SER A 30 -7.80 -14.12 -17.59
CA SER A 30 -7.19 -14.11 -18.92
C SER A 30 -5.90 -13.27 -18.97
N GLY A 31 -5.89 -12.11 -18.30
CA GLY A 31 -4.71 -11.25 -18.24
C GLY A 31 -3.54 -11.92 -17.50
N ILE A 32 -3.83 -12.56 -16.35
CA ILE A 32 -2.81 -13.30 -15.59
C ILE A 32 -2.30 -14.49 -16.39
N ASN A 33 -3.19 -15.30 -16.98
CA ASN A 33 -2.80 -16.46 -17.79
C ASN A 33 -1.91 -16.06 -18.97
N LYS A 34 -2.19 -14.93 -19.64
CA LYS A 34 -1.35 -14.40 -20.71
C LYS A 34 0.03 -13.97 -20.23
N SER A 35 0.12 -13.33 -19.07
CA SER A 35 1.40 -12.88 -18.51
C SER A 35 2.27 -14.05 -18.04
N VAL A 36 1.67 -15.13 -17.58
CA VAL A 36 2.38 -16.33 -17.11
C VAL A 36 2.83 -17.23 -18.29
N ASN A 37 2.00 -17.33 -19.35
CA ASN A 37 2.31 -18.12 -20.52
C ASN A 37 3.23 -17.41 -21.54
N ALA A 38 3.36 -16.10 -21.45
CA ALA A 38 4.42 -15.37 -22.13
C ALA A 38 5.69 -15.57 -21.29
N ASP A 39 6.72 -16.15 -21.84
CA ASP A 39 8.07 -16.40 -21.26
C ASP A 39 8.73 -15.11 -20.69
N TYR A 40 8.01 -14.39 -19.87
CA TYR A 40 8.48 -13.22 -19.15
C TYR A 40 9.02 -13.69 -17.81
N ASP A 41 10.31 -13.60 -17.69
CA ASP A 41 11.03 -13.52 -16.43
C ASP A 41 10.49 -12.30 -15.65
N VAL A 42 9.37 -12.50 -14.94
CA VAL A 42 8.71 -11.44 -14.20
C VAL A 42 9.56 -11.18 -12.98
N ASP A 43 10.33 -10.11 -13.05
CA ASP A 43 11.09 -9.58 -11.91
C ASP A 43 10.17 -9.51 -10.67
N PRO A 44 10.43 -10.29 -9.60
CA PRO A 44 9.59 -10.35 -8.42
C PRO A 44 9.50 -9.03 -7.64
N VAL A 45 10.23 -8.00 -8.06
CA VAL A 45 10.30 -6.68 -7.42
C VAL A 45 8.96 -5.94 -7.36
N PHE A 46 8.01 -6.25 -8.24
CA PHE A 46 6.68 -5.63 -8.25
C PHE A 46 5.54 -6.54 -7.82
N GLY A 47 5.80 -7.50 -6.95
CA GLY A 47 4.74 -8.39 -6.45
C GLY A 47 4.17 -9.26 -7.58
N GLY A 48 5.04 -9.71 -8.48
CA GLY A 48 4.73 -10.77 -9.41
C GLY A 48 4.25 -11.98 -8.63
N ILE A 49 3.08 -12.46 -8.96
CA ILE A 49 2.50 -13.66 -8.41
C ILE A 49 3.37 -14.79 -8.93
N PRO A 50 4.10 -15.56 -8.11
CA PRO A 50 4.68 -16.81 -8.56
C PRO A 50 3.52 -17.78 -8.81
N VAL A 51 3.06 -17.85 -10.04
CA VAL A 51 2.11 -18.88 -10.43
C VAL A 51 2.94 -20.14 -10.69
N ASN A 52 3.08 -20.94 -9.66
CA ASN A 52 3.67 -22.26 -9.80
C ASN A 52 2.83 -23.08 -10.77
N GLY A 53 3.41 -23.32 -11.96
CA GLY A 53 3.00 -24.34 -12.89
C GLY A 53 1.64 -24.11 -13.54
N GLY A 54 1.60 -23.44 -14.68
CA GLY A 54 0.67 -23.64 -15.78
C GLY A 54 -0.82 -23.84 -15.48
N SER A 55 -1.34 -23.36 -14.36
CA SER A 55 -2.75 -23.48 -14.05
C SER A 55 -3.54 -22.41 -14.79
N ASN A 56 -4.44 -22.82 -15.68
CA ASN A 56 -5.38 -21.94 -16.33
C ASN A 56 -6.39 -21.44 -15.28
N LEU A 57 -6.18 -20.22 -14.78
CA LEU A 57 -7.13 -19.55 -13.91
C LEU A 57 -8.39 -19.23 -14.70
N VAL A 58 -9.54 -19.40 -14.05
CA VAL A 58 -10.85 -19.02 -14.59
C VAL A 58 -11.47 -17.94 -13.68
N GLY A 59 -12.43 -17.18 -14.20
CA GLY A 59 -13.04 -16.10 -13.44
C GLY A 59 -13.63 -16.53 -12.09
N ASN A 60 -14.10 -17.77 -11.97
CA ASN A 60 -14.61 -18.33 -10.72
C ASN A 60 -13.54 -18.60 -9.65
N ASP A 61 -12.27 -18.55 -10.02
CA ASP A 61 -11.15 -18.64 -9.04
C ASP A 61 -10.98 -17.35 -8.24
N PHE A 62 -11.71 -16.29 -8.58
CA PHE A 62 -11.59 -14.99 -7.94
C PHE A 62 -12.82 -14.68 -7.08
N GLU A 63 -12.58 -14.28 -5.83
CA GLU A 63 -13.64 -13.71 -5.02
C GLU A 63 -14.06 -12.36 -5.60
N ARG A 64 -15.36 -12.19 -5.78
CA ARG A 64 -15.94 -10.98 -6.39
C ARG A 64 -16.26 -9.88 -5.39
N LYS A 65 -16.36 -10.22 -4.11
CA LYS A 65 -16.61 -9.25 -3.05
C LYS A 65 -15.29 -8.80 -2.47
N ASN A 66 -15.02 -7.52 -2.56
CA ASN A 66 -13.82 -6.92 -2.00
C ASN A 66 -14.26 -5.76 -1.13
N ASP A 67 -13.75 -5.68 0.08
CA ASP A 67 -14.05 -4.60 0.98
C ASP A 67 -12.82 -4.14 1.78
N MET A 68 -12.90 -2.92 2.26
CA MET A 68 -11.87 -2.29 3.07
C MET A 68 -12.51 -1.31 4.03
N PHE A 69 -12.02 -1.30 5.25
CA PHE A 69 -12.29 -0.27 6.24
C PHE A 69 -11.00 0.43 6.65
N ARG A 70 -11.03 1.76 6.76
CA ARG A 70 -9.89 2.57 7.16
C ARG A 70 -10.29 3.63 8.17
N LEU A 71 -9.48 3.77 9.19
CA LEU A 71 -9.50 4.90 10.12
C LEU A 71 -8.15 5.60 10.09
N ALA A 72 -8.16 6.93 10.17
CA ALA A 72 -6.94 7.68 10.39
C ALA A 72 -7.18 8.91 11.26
N VAL A 73 -6.15 9.30 11.98
CA VAL A 73 -6.07 10.54 12.72
C VAL A 73 -4.81 11.30 12.30
N ASP A 74 -5.00 12.58 12.02
CA ASP A 74 -3.92 13.52 11.72
C ASP A 74 -3.87 14.55 12.83
N GLY A 75 -2.68 14.92 13.26
CA GLY A 75 -2.44 15.99 14.20
C GLY A 75 -1.39 16.96 13.66
N LYS A 76 -1.63 18.26 13.80
CA LYS A 76 -0.63 19.29 13.61
C LYS A 76 -0.57 20.13 14.88
N PHE A 77 0.61 20.31 15.43
CA PHE A 77 0.88 21.18 16.56
C PHE A 77 2.17 21.96 16.27
N SER A 78 2.03 23.27 16.07
CA SER A 78 3.13 24.14 15.67
C SER A 78 3.84 23.58 14.42
N ILE A 79 5.13 23.30 14.52
CA ILE A 79 5.96 22.74 13.44
C ILE A 79 5.82 21.21 13.28
N VAL A 80 5.24 20.53 14.29
CA VAL A 80 5.14 19.06 14.31
C VAL A 80 3.84 18.62 13.66
N ASN A 81 3.90 17.60 12.81
CA ASN A 81 2.76 16.91 12.24
C ASN A 81 2.88 15.39 12.49
N ALA A 82 1.77 14.75 12.76
CA ALA A 82 1.71 13.31 12.98
C ALA A 82 0.48 12.73 12.29
N ARG A 83 0.60 11.50 11.82
CA ARG A 83 -0.51 10.71 11.29
C ARG A 83 -0.41 9.28 11.79
N LEU A 84 -1.57 8.73 12.21
CA LEU A 84 -1.74 7.32 12.49
C LEU A 84 -2.93 6.82 11.68
N ALA A 85 -2.76 5.71 10.99
CA ALA A 85 -3.82 5.10 10.20
C ALA A 85 -3.84 3.59 10.39
N TYR A 86 -5.05 3.03 10.40
CA TYR A 86 -5.31 1.60 10.41
C TYR A 86 -6.25 1.25 9.25
N THR A 87 -5.88 0.21 8.50
CA THR A 87 -6.70 -0.32 7.41
C THR A 87 -6.88 -1.81 7.60
N LYS A 88 -8.13 -2.26 7.47
CA LYS A 88 -8.52 -3.68 7.43
C LYS A 88 -9.11 -3.98 6.09
N THR A 89 -8.63 -5.04 5.41
CA THR A 89 -9.25 -5.57 4.20
C THR A 89 -10.09 -6.80 4.51
N GLY A 90 -11.11 -7.05 3.70
CA GLY A 90 -12.00 -8.19 3.84
C GLY A 90 -11.30 -9.52 3.66
N LYS A 91 -11.87 -10.57 4.23
CA LYS A 91 -11.34 -11.92 4.13
C LYS A 91 -11.35 -12.43 2.69
N ASP A 92 -12.43 -12.13 1.98
CA ASP A 92 -12.66 -12.66 0.63
C ASP A 92 -11.89 -11.89 -0.43
N GLY A 93 -11.56 -10.63 -0.18
CA GLY A 93 -10.78 -9.83 -1.09
C GLY A 93 -10.47 -8.42 -0.60
N GLY A 94 -9.36 -7.88 -1.06
CA GLY A 94 -8.86 -6.56 -0.72
C GLY A 94 -8.66 -5.64 -1.94
N LEU A 95 -9.12 -6.05 -3.13
CA LEU A 95 -9.09 -5.20 -4.31
C LEU A 95 -10.20 -4.16 -4.21
N THR A 96 -9.87 -2.95 -3.81
CA THR A 96 -10.80 -1.85 -3.57
C THR A 96 -10.55 -0.62 -4.43
N ALA A 97 -9.54 -0.68 -5.31
CA ALA A 97 -9.20 0.39 -6.23
C ALA A 97 -8.89 -0.16 -7.62
N LEU A 98 -9.70 0.22 -8.61
CA LEU A 98 -9.48 -0.05 -10.04
C LEU A 98 -8.93 1.19 -10.76
N ASP A 99 -9.09 2.36 -10.19
CA ASP A 99 -8.64 3.65 -10.70
C ASP A 99 -8.10 4.56 -9.59
N GLN A 100 -7.77 5.80 -9.92
CA GLN A 100 -7.21 6.76 -8.98
C GLN A 100 -8.21 7.22 -7.92
N ASP A 101 -9.49 7.30 -8.26
CA ASP A 101 -10.53 7.84 -7.38
C ASP A 101 -10.88 6.84 -6.26
N ALA A 102 -10.90 5.55 -6.59
CA ALA A 102 -11.13 4.47 -5.62
C ALA A 102 -9.87 4.07 -4.85
N LYS A 103 -8.73 4.69 -5.16
CA LYS A 103 -7.43 4.33 -4.59
C LYS A 103 -7.43 4.44 -3.08
N ASN A 104 -7.05 3.35 -2.42
CA ASN A 104 -6.69 3.37 -1.02
C ASN A 104 -5.37 4.13 -0.86
N THR A 105 -5.46 5.42 -0.48
CA THR A 105 -4.28 6.25 -0.28
C THR A 105 -3.50 5.76 0.93
N SER A 106 -2.44 5.02 0.64
CA SER A 106 -1.49 4.55 1.62
C SER A 106 -0.37 5.58 1.76
N LEU A 107 0.11 5.78 2.99
CA LEU A 107 1.36 6.50 3.23
C LEU A 107 2.58 5.65 2.87
N GLY A 108 2.38 4.38 2.56
CA GLY A 108 3.43 3.44 2.24
C GLY A 108 4.16 3.80 0.95
N TRP A 109 5.44 3.54 0.94
CA TRP A 109 6.28 3.64 -0.26
C TRP A 109 6.39 2.29 -0.97
N ALA A 110 6.55 1.20 -0.23
CA ALA A 110 6.63 -0.16 -0.74
C ALA A 110 5.36 -0.97 -0.44
N ILE A 111 4.73 -0.72 0.71
CA ILE A 111 3.58 -1.49 1.18
C ILE A 111 2.27 -0.84 0.73
N THR A 112 1.35 -1.66 0.25
CA THR A 112 -0.03 -1.29 0.01
C THR A 112 -0.97 -2.39 0.50
N SER A 113 -2.13 -2.02 1.01
CA SER A 113 -3.21 -2.95 1.35
C SER A 113 -4.14 -3.23 0.17
N ASN A 114 -4.04 -2.47 -0.93
CA ASN A 114 -4.86 -2.68 -2.10
C ASN A 114 -4.52 -4.00 -2.80
N GLY A 115 -5.51 -4.85 -2.98
CA GLY A 115 -5.36 -6.18 -3.57
C GLY A 115 -4.86 -7.25 -2.59
N VAL A 116 -4.69 -6.92 -1.30
CA VAL A 116 -4.30 -7.89 -0.27
C VAL A 116 -5.52 -8.22 0.57
N ALA A 117 -5.94 -9.49 0.55
CA ALA A 117 -7.06 -9.98 1.34
C ALA A 117 -6.65 -10.23 2.80
N ASN A 118 -7.63 -10.18 3.70
CA ASN A 118 -7.48 -10.46 5.13
C ASN A 118 -6.28 -9.77 5.79
N ALA A 119 -6.04 -8.51 5.42
CA ALA A 119 -4.88 -7.75 5.87
C ALA A 119 -5.24 -6.73 6.96
N ASP A 120 -4.37 -6.64 7.94
CA ASP A 120 -4.29 -5.57 8.93
C ASP A 120 -3.08 -4.69 8.58
N TYR A 121 -3.31 -3.40 8.30
CA TYR A 121 -2.26 -2.47 7.92
C TYR A 121 -2.25 -1.25 8.83
N ILE A 122 -1.16 -1.09 9.59
CA ILE A 122 -0.90 0.05 10.45
C ILE A 122 0.13 0.95 9.78
N GLN A 123 -0.12 2.24 9.77
CA GLN A 123 0.77 3.27 9.24
C GLN A 123 0.91 4.40 10.24
N ALA A 124 2.13 4.87 10.43
CA ALA A 124 2.43 6.04 11.24
C ALA A 124 3.39 6.97 10.48
N ALA A 125 3.20 8.26 10.66
CA ALA A 125 4.14 9.27 10.18
C ALA A 125 4.30 10.34 11.26
N LEU A 126 5.55 10.78 11.44
CA LEU A 126 5.90 11.89 12.32
C LEU A 126 6.82 12.83 11.57
N GLY A 127 6.40 14.08 11.42
CA GLY A 127 7.14 15.08 10.67
C GLY A 127 7.31 16.39 11.42
N ALA A 128 8.25 17.20 10.95
CA ALA A 128 8.46 18.55 11.40
C ALA A 128 8.79 19.49 10.24
N ASP A 129 8.16 20.67 10.25
CA ASP A 129 8.51 21.78 9.39
C ASP A 129 9.73 22.49 10.00
N ILE A 130 10.96 22.07 9.56
CA ILE A 130 12.24 22.56 10.11
C ILE A 130 12.43 24.02 9.69
N LEU A 131 12.04 24.37 8.49
CA LEU A 131 11.97 25.71 7.93
C LEU A 131 10.64 25.85 7.18
N ASP A 132 10.25 27.06 6.80
CA ASP A 132 9.02 27.32 6.03
C ASP A 132 8.95 26.54 4.71
N ASN A 133 10.11 26.17 4.17
CA ASN A 133 10.25 25.46 2.92
C ASN A 133 10.94 24.10 3.05
N LEU A 134 11.26 23.64 4.27
CA LEU A 134 11.95 22.38 4.54
C LEU A 134 11.20 21.55 5.57
N ASN A 135 10.73 20.38 5.16
CA ASN A 135 10.04 19.41 6.02
C ASN A 135 10.83 18.10 6.05
N PHE A 136 10.94 17.51 7.23
CA PHE A 136 11.39 16.12 7.39
C PHE A 136 10.26 15.30 7.98
N THR A 137 10.00 14.11 7.42
CA THR A 137 9.00 13.17 7.92
C THR A 137 9.56 11.76 7.96
N LEU A 138 9.41 11.10 9.12
CA LEU A 138 9.67 9.69 9.30
C LEU A 138 8.37 8.91 9.13
N HIS A 139 8.39 7.84 8.34
CA HIS A 139 7.26 6.97 8.07
C HIS A 139 7.53 5.55 8.54
N TYR A 140 6.50 4.93 9.09
CA TYR A 140 6.46 3.53 9.46
C TYR A 140 5.21 2.88 8.88
N GLY A 141 5.35 1.68 8.32
CA GLY A 141 4.24 0.84 7.86
C GLY A 141 4.43 -0.60 8.29
N GLN A 142 3.37 -1.25 8.76
CA GLN A 142 3.34 -2.68 9.00
C GLN A 142 2.03 -3.28 8.50
N LEU A 143 2.14 -4.20 7.57
CA LEU A 143 1.03 -5.00 7.06
C LEU A 143 1.21 -6.44 7.54
N LYS A 144 0.11 -7.03 8.01
CA LYS A 144 -0.01 -8.47 8.25
C LYS A 144 -1.20 -8.96 7.46
N SER A 145 -1.01 -9.99 6.66
CA SER A 145 -2.10 -10.70 6.00
C SER A 145 -2.12 -12.14 6.47
N LYS A 146 -3.30 -12.73 6.46
CA LYS A 146 -3.50 -14.15 6.73
C LYS A 146 -3.97 -14.82 5.46
N GLU A 147 -3.42 -15.99 5.19
CA GLU A 147 -3.91 -16.83 4.11
C GLU A 147 -5.41 -17.12 4.30
N ASP A 148 -6.15 -17.02 3.20
CA ASP A 148 -7.49 -17.55 3.11
C ASP A 148 -7.61 -18.29 1.78
N ALA A 149 -7.92 -19.58 1.82
CA ALA A 149 -8.02 -20.44 0.64
C ALA A 149 -9.08 -19.95 -0.37
N ASN A 150 -10.03 -19.13 0.10
CA ASN A 150 -11.11 -18.56 -0.70
C ASN A 150 -10.83 -17.10 -1.13
N ALA A 151 -9.71 -16.54 -0.73
CA ALA A 151 -9.37 -15.15 -1.06
C ALA A 151 -9.13 -14.96 -2.54
N THR A 152 -9.35 -13.74 -3.00
CA THR A 152 -9.05 -13.32 -4.38
C THR A 152 -7.62 -13.66 -4.75
N LYS A 153 -7.44 -14.55 -5.73
CA LYS A 153 -6.12 -15.00 -6.20
C LYS A 153 -5.35 -13.93 -7.01
N ILE A 154 -5.79 -12.68 -7.01
CA ILE A 154 -5.08 -11.55 -7.68
C ILE A 154 -3.71 -11.28 -7.03
N ARG A 155 -3.59 -11.55 -5.72
CA ARG A 155 -2.32 -11.67 -5.01
C ARG A 155 -2.38 -12.93 -4.18
N ILE A 156 -1.85 -14.01 -4.70
CA ILE A 156 -1.77 -15.28 -3.98
C ILE A 156 -0.69 -15.10 -2.92
N LEU A 157 -1.14 -14.72 -1.73
CA LEU A 157 -0.36 -14.97 -0.54
C LEU A 157 -0.72 -16.40 -0.14
N THR A 158 0.10 -17.34 -0.52
CA THR A 158 -0.06 -18.75 -0.14
C THR A 158 0.25 -18.99 1.34
N GLU A 159 0.66 -17.93 2.05
CA GLU A 159 1.15 -18.01 3.42
C GLU A 159 0.89 -16.67 4.16
N ASP A 160 0.83 -16.76 5.49
CA ASP A 160 0.73 -15.57 6.34
C ASP A 160 1.95 -14.67 6.16
N ILE A 161 1.77 -13.46 5.68
CA ILE A 161 2.85 -12.51 5.41
C ILE A 161 2.85 -11.37 6.42
N LYS A 162 4.03 -11.00 6.88
CA LYS A 162 4.29 -9.79 7.64
C LYS A 162 5.29 -8.90 6.90
N ALA A 163 4.82 -7.77 6.41
CA ALA A 163 5.65 -6.76 5.77
C ALA A 163 5.84 -5.54 6.67
N LYS A 164 7.03 -4.96 6.66
CA LYS A 164 7.37 -3.73 7.37
C LYS A 164 8.15 -2.80 6.47
N GLU A 165 7.91 -1.51 6.60
CA GLU A 165 8.76 -0.48 6.01
C GLU A 165 9.01 0.66 6.99
N VAL A 166 10.20 1.23 6.92
CA VAL A 166 10.59 2.46 7.61
C VAL A 166 11.33 3.33 6.61
N TYR A 167 10.91 4.56 6.43
CA TYR A 167 11.66 5.50 5.60
C TYR A 167 11.55 6.93 6.10
N GLY A 168 12.63 7.69 5.90
CA GLY A 168 12.66 9.14 6.07
C GLY A 168 12.47 9.84 4.74
N GLN A 169 11.77 10.97 4.76
CA GLN A 169 11.62 11.86 3.62
C GLN A 169 11.97 13.28 4.02
N LEU A 170 12.93 13.86 3.32
CA LEU A 170 13.24 15.28 3.38
C LEU A 170 12.64 15.96 2.14
N THR A 171 11.73 16.91 2.36
CA THR A 171 11.05 17.65 1.29
C THR A 171 11.49 19.10 1.32
N TYR A 172 11.98 19.62 0.21
CA TYR A 172 12.41 20.99 0.06
C TYR A 172 11.65 21.70 -1.07
N LYS A 173 10.94 22.78 -0.74
CA LYS A 173 10.22 23.64 -1.69
C LYS A 173 11.14 24.79 -2.10
N MET A 174 11.78 24.67 -3.27
CA MET A 174 12.72 25.67 -3.78
C MET A 174 11.97 26.96 -4.22
N SER A 175 10.78 26.82 -4.77
CA SER A 175 9.91 27.93 -5.18
C SER A 175 8.43 27.49 -5.15
N LYS A 176 7.53 28.37 -5.57
CA LYS A 176 6.10 28.04 -5.72
C LYS A 176 5.86 26.87 -6.70
N ASN A 177 6.73 26.75 -7.69
CA ASN A 177 6.59 25.82 -8.81
C ASN A 177 7.59 24.67 -8.78
N LEU A 178 8.65 24.74 -7.95
CA LEU A 178 9.74 23.78 -7.92
C LEU A 178 9.89 23.17 -6.53
N SER A 179 9.74 21.86 -6.45
CA SER A 179 9.95 21.10 -5.22
C SER A 179 10.83 19.88 -5.47
N THR A 180 11.56 19.47 -4.45
CA THR A 180 12.34 18.23 -4.46
C THR A 180 12.11 17.45 -3.19
N TYR A 181 12.24 16.13 -3.24
CA TYR A 181 12.36 15.32 -2.04
C TYR A 181 13.44 14.24 -2.19
N LEU A 182 14.08 13.97 -1.08
CA LEU A 182 14.94 12.81 -0.88
C LEU A 182 14.21 11.84 0.05
N ARG A 183 14.07 10.58 -0.36
CA ARG A 183 13.50 9.50 0.44
C ARG A 183 14.50 8.38 0.55
N TYR A 184 14.66 7.85 1.77
CA TYR A 184 15.55 6.72 2.04
C TYR A 184 14.97 5.85 3.13
N GLY A 185 15.03 4.53 2.94
CA GLY A 185 14.47 3.60 3.91
C GLY A 185 14.62 2.14 3.56
N THR A 186 14.04 1.29 4.41
CA THR A 186 14.10 -0.17 4.32
C THR A 186 12.71 -0.76 4.22
N TYR A 187 12.63 -1.88 3.52
CA TYR A 187 11.44 -2.71 3.38
C TYR A 187 11.80 -4.17 3.62
N GLU A 188 11.05 -4.84 4.46
CA GLU A 188 11.18 -6.25 4.76
C GLU A 188 9.82 -6.94 4.66
N ALA A 189 9.76 -8.10 4.01
CA ALA A 189 8.62 -8.99 4.04
C ALA A 189 9.07 -10.38 4.49
N LYS A 190 8.30 -10.98 5.39
CA LYS A 190 8.55 -12.31 5.95
C LYS A 190 7.30 -13.14 5.92
N GLU A 191 7.48 -14.42 5.64
CA GLU A 191 6.51 -15.44 5.97
C GLU A 191 6.43 -15.60 7.50
N VAL A 192 5.22 -15.69 8.05
CA VAL A 192 5.04 -15.77 9.50
C VAL A 192 5.35 -17.16 10.03
N SER A 193 5.01 -18.21 9.29
CA SER A 193 5.15 -19.61 9.69
C SER A 193 6.60 -20.06 9.79
N SER A 194 7.41 -19.76 8.78
CA SER A 194 8.82 -20.16 8.71
C SER A 194 9.79 -19.09 9.22
N GLY A 195 9.34 -17.83 9.25
CA GLY A 195 10.21 -16.68 9.52
C GLY A 195 11.15 -16.34 8.36
N ASN A 196 11.04 -17.05 7.22
CA ASN A 196 11.85 -16.81 6.05
C ASN A 196 11.61 -15.40 5.50
N LYS A 197 12.68 -14.72 5.14
CA LYS A 197 12.61 -13.43 4.48
C LYS A 197 12.32 -13.64 3.00
N GLU A 198 11.13 -13.20 2.57
CA GLU A 198 10.75 -13.16 1.16
C GLU A 198 11.37 -11.94 0.47
N MET A 199 11.55 -10.86 1.23
CA MET A 199 12.11 -9.63 0.71
C MET A 199 12.83 -8.85 1.80
N ASP A 200 14.02 -8.31 1.47
CA ASP A 200 14.81 -7.44 2.33
C ASP A 200 15.52 -6.41 1.44
N GLN A 201 15.05 -5.18 1.47
CA GLN A 201 15.50 -4.16 0.53
C GLN A 201 15.79 -2.83 1.22
N THR A 202 16.84 -2.16 0.79
CA THR A 202 17.09 -0.75 1.07
C THR A 202 16.82 0.05 -0.21
N ARG A 203 16.09 1.16 -0.07
CA ARG A 203 15.67 1.99 -1.21
C ARG A 203 16.01 3.44 -1.00
N GLY A 204 16.41 4.12 -2.07
CA GLY A 204 16.60 5.56 -2.13
C GLY A 204 15.88 6.15 -3.33
N ARG A 205 15.30 7.34 -3.18
CA ARG A 205 14.68 8.11 -4.28
C ARG A 205 14.97 9.59 -4.10
N LEU A 206 15.49 10.22 -5.16
CA LEU A 206 15.49 11.66 -5.32
C LEU A 206 14.49 12.00 -6.42
N GLN A 207 13.58 12.92 -6.12
CA GLN A 207 12.61 13.40 -7.10
C GLN A 207 12.61 14.91 -7.13
N VAL A 208 12.61 15.49 -8.32
CA VAL A 208 12.41 16.92 -8.59
C VAL A 208 11.11 17.05 -9.36
N ALA A 209 10.21 17.92 -8.92
CA ALA A 209 8.92 18.18 -9.55
C ALA A 209 8.78 19.66 -9.84
N TYR A 210 8.45 19.99 -11.08
CA TYR A 210 8.12 21.32 -11.52
C TYR A 210 6.65 21.35 -12.00
N THR A 211 5.88 22.32 -11.50
CA THR A 211 4.47 22.50 -11.88
C THR A 211 4.33 23.80 -12.67
N PHE A 212 3.76 23.71 -13.86
CA PHE A 212 3.54 24.85 -14.76
C PHE A 212 2.32 25.69 -14.36
#